data_06e21f72a308772de2ba6acbaa094342
#
_entry.id   06e21f72a308772de2ba6acbaa094342
#
_cell.length_a   1.000
_cell.length_b   1.000
_cell.length_c   1.000
_cell.angle_alpha   90.00
_cell.angle_beta   90.00
_cell.angle_gamma   90.00
#
_symmetry.space_group_name_H-M   'P 1'
#
loop_
_entity.id
_entity.type
_entity.pdbx_description
1 polymer ?
#
loop_
_entity_poly.entity_id
_entity_poly.type
_entity_poly.pdbx_seq_one_letter_code
_entity_poly.pdbx_strand_id
1 'polypeptide(L)'
;MNTRGLPTCTRSIVASSAALVLLLQLSAEPASARDEVSKFEQKFVEVVAGKIYRGIQPGDDEDYEYLRRMGIKTHLNLRKYLWWQERGLHKRAEAAGFLYRHTGMPTLWNEPKDPEVEEALGDLDDPSLQPIYVHCRLGKDRTGMLVALYRVLYQKWNGCSAWKEWKSFGYLPWNDGLKDYFEKRLRKAPGITDFDPKFDVGRCDR
;
A
#
# COMPACT_ATOMS: atom_id res chain seq x y z
N MET A 1 -27.78 -52.32 -89.85
CA MET A 1 -26.54 -52.54 -89.06
C MET A 1 -26.77 -52.02 -87.66
N ASN A 2 -26.67 -52.91 -86.71
CA ASN A 2 -26.97 -52.72 -85.29
C ASN A 2 -26.06 -51.76 -84.59
N THR A 3 -26.60 -50.84 -83.76
CA THR A 3 -25.91 -50.33 -82.63
C THR A 3 -26.87 -50.20 -81.48
N ARG A 4 -26.61 -50.99 -80.48
CA ARG A 4 -27.37 -51.10 -79.26
C ARG A 4 -26.95 -49.97 -78.31
N GLY A 5 -27.91 -49.20 -77.81
CA GLY A 5 -27.70 -48.26 -76.77
C GLY A 5 -27.60 -48.93 -75.37
N LEU A 6 -26.63 -48.50 -74.57
CA LEU A 6 -26.48 -48.91 -73.20
C LEU A 6 -27.26 -47.97 -72.26
N PRO A 7 -27.82 -48.46 -71.16
CA PRO A 7 -28.57 -47.62 -70.25
C PRO A 7 -27.60 -46.84 -69.27
N THR A 8 -27.86 -45.57 -69.16
CA THR A 8 -27.19 -44.70 -68.20
C THR A 8 -27.76 -44.94 -66.81
N CYS A 9 -26.90 -45.41 -65.91
CA CYS A 9 -27.21 -45.59 -64.51
C CYS A 9 -26.97 -44.21 -63.79
N THR A 10 -28.05 -43.53 -63.49
CA THR A 10 -27.99 -42.29 -62.65
C THR A 10 -27.82 -42.67 -61.19
N ARG A 11 -26.61 -42.53 -60.68
CA ARG A 11 -26.34 -42.60 -59.24
C ARG A 11 -26.75 -41.25 -58.59
N SER A 12 -27.82 -41.30 -57.82
CA SER A 12 -28.18 -40.21 -56.90
C SER A 12 -27.13 -40.10 -55.82
N ILE A 13 -26.42 -38.98 -55.81
CA ILE A 13 -25.52 -38.62 -54.73
C ILE A 13 -26.37 -37.92 -53.65
N VAL A 14 -26.65 -38.67 -52.58
CA VAL A 14 -27.21 -38.07 -51.35
C VAL A 14 -26.08 -37.34 -50.67
N ALA A 15 -26.09 -36.04 -50.81
CA ALA A 15 -25.18 -35.17 -50.05
C ALA A 15 -25.67 -35.13 -48.60
N SER A 16 -25.00 -35.89 -47.76
CA SER A 16 -25.17 -35.80 -46.30
C SER A 16 -24.51 -34.51 -45.81
N SER A 17 -25.31 -33.49 -45.58
CA SER A 17 -24.88 -32.24 -44.92
C SER A 17 -24.63 -32.52 -43.45
N ALA A 18 -23.44 -32.99 -43.13
CA ALA A 18 -22.96 -32.94 -41.77
C ALA A 18 -22.67 -31.49 -41.41
N ALA A 19 -23.65 -30.79 -40.87
CA ALA A 19 -23.46 -29.50 -40.26
C ALA A 19 -22.52 -29.66 -39.03
N LEU A 20 -21.26 -29.27 -39.23
CA LEU A 20 -20.28 -29.17 -38.18
C LEU A 20 -20.69 -28.00 -37.26
N VAL A 21 -21.52 -28.31 -36.28
CA VAL A 21 -21.80 -27.36 -35.17
C VAL A 21 -20.55 -27.29 -34.33
N LEU A 22 -19.67 -26.33 -34.65
CA LEU A 22 -18.55 -25.93 -33.82
C LEU A 22 -19.14 -25.19 -32.60
N LEU A 23 -19.51 -25.97 -31.58
CA LEU A 23 -19.79 -25.40 -30.25
C LEU A 23 -18.52 -24.74 -29.76
N LEU A 24 -18.44 -23.40 -29.94
CA LEU A 24 -17.60 -22.56 -29.15
C LEU A 24 -18.04 -22.73 -27.68
N GLN A 25 -17.42 -23.67 -27.01
CA GLN A 25 -17.44 -23.69 -25.54
C GLN A 25 -16.67 -22.47 -25.10
N LEU A 26 -17.36 -21.32 -24.96
CA LEU A 26 -16.93 -20.31 -24.04
C LEU A 26 -16.87 -21.01 -22.67
N SER A 27 -15.69 -21.44 -22.29
CA SER A 27 -15.39 -21.75 -20.90
C SER A 27 -15.60 -20.45 -20.13
N ALA A 28 -16.84 -20.24 -19.67
CA ALA A 28 -17.08 -19.29 -18.60
C ALA A 28 -16.25 -19.80 -17.43
N GLU A 29 -15.11 -19.19 -17.19
CA GLU A 29 -14.38 -19.39 -15.96
C GLU A 29 -15.36 -19.17 -14.81
N PRO A 30 -15.40 -20.07 -13.82
CA PRO A 30 -16.34 -19.92 -12.72
C PRO A 30 -16.02 -18.59 -12.04
N ALA A 31 -16.97 -17.66 -12.01
CA ALA A 31 -16.95 -16.42 -11.26
C ALA A 31 -16.99 -16.68 -9.74
N SER A 32 -16.11 -17.54 -9.24
CA SER A 32 -16.04 -18.04 -7.87
C SER A 32 -14.65 -17.91 -7.25
N ALA A 33 -13.80 -17.08 -7.79
CA ALA A 33 -12.76 -16.47 -7.01
C ALA A 33 -13.17 -15.00 -6.86
N ARG A 34 -14.05 -14.68 -5.91
CA ARG A 34 -13.97 -13.40 -5.26
C ARG A 34 -12.60 -13.42 -4.61
N ASP A 35 -11.66 -12.71 -5.22
CA ASP A 35 -10.34 -12.54 -4.69
C ASP A 35 -10.50 -12.11 -3.24
N GLU A 36 -10.14 -12.98 -2.31
CA GLU A 36 -10.14 -12.64 -0.90
C GLU A 36 -9.13 -11.51 -0.75
N VAL A 37 -9.64 -10.31 -0.40
CA VAL A 37 -8.80 -9.11 -0.30
C VAL A 37 -7.64 -9.41 0.62
N SER A 38 -6.42 -9.31 0.14
CA SER A 38 -5.22 -9.69 0.87
C SER A 38 -5.10 -8.89 2.18
N LYS A 39 -4.38 -9.43 3.15
CA LYS A 39 -4.11 -8.70 4.41
C LYS A 39 -3.38 -7.39 4.15
N PHE A 40 -2.56 -7.33 3.11
CA PHE A 40 -1.86 -6.13 2.70
C PHE A 40 -2.84 -5.07 2.20
N GLU A 41 -3.71 -5.42 1.29
CA GLU A 41 -4.74 -4.53 0.73
C GLU A 41 -5.68 -4.00 1.80
N GLN A 42 -6.13 -4.85 2.75
CA GLN A 42 -6.96 -4.42 3.88
C GLN A 42 -6.29 -3.38 4.78
N LYS A 43 -4.96 -3.28 4.77
CA LYS A 43 -4.16 -2.36 5.57
C LYS A 43 -3.56 -1.21 4.74
N PHE A 44 -3.84 -1.18 3.45
CA PHE A 44 -3.46 -0.08 2.58
C PHE A 44 -4.47 1.05 2.72
N VAL A 45 -4.01 2.21 3.18
CA VAL A 45 -4.89 3.35 3.49
C VAL A 45 -4.34 4.62 2.88
N GLU A 46 -5.22 5.38 2.24
CA GLU A 46 -4.90 6.71 1.74
C GLU A 46 -4.89 7.73 2.88
N VAL A 47 -3.78 8.46 3.02
CA VAL A 47 -3.62 9.54 4.00
C VAL A 47 -3.93 10.88 3.37
N VAL A 48 -3.39 11.13 2.18
CA VAL A 48 -3.65 12.32 1.37
C VAL A 48 -4.03 11.86 -0.02
N ALA A 49 -5.16 12.31 -0.51
CA ALA A 49 -5.75 11.86 -1.77
C ALA A 49 -4.74 11.93 -2.94
N GLY A 50 -4.48 10.78 -3.55
CA GLY A 50 -3.57 10.63 -4.69
C GLY A 50 -2.08 10.89 -4.39
N LYS A 51 -1.68 11.11 -3.12
CA LYS A 51 -0.32 11.55 -2.78
C LYS A 51 0.38 10.68 -1.76
N ILE A 52 -0.26 10.44 -0.61
CA ILE A 52 0.36 9.73 0.52
C ILE A 52 -0.52 8.56 0.93
N TYR A 53 0.10 7.40 0.99
CA TYR A 53 -0.52 6.15 1.40
C TYR A 53 0.28 5.51 2.52
N ARG A 54 -0.39 4.77 3.39
CA ARG A 54 0.23 4.08 4.52
C ARG A 54 -0.20 2.63 4.62
N GLY A 55 0.62 1.80 5.27
CA GLY A 55 0.21 0.42 5.54
C GLY A 55 1.27 -0.43 6.22
N ILE A 56 1.14 -1.74 6.03
CA ILE A 56 2.10 -2.74 6.51
C ILE A 56 3.27 -2.89 5.54
N GLN A 57 4.33 -3.56 5.97
CA GLN A 57 5.44 -3.89 5.08
C GLN A 57 4.98 -4.87 4.00
N PRO A 58 5.30 -4.61 2.71
CA PRO A 58 5.12 -5.60 1.66
C PRO A 58 5.89 -6.89 1.95
N GLY A 59 5.22 -8.04 1.83
CA GLY A 59 5.78 -9.36 2.15
C GLY A 59 6.26 -10.15 0.93
N ASP A 60 5.56 -10.01 -0.19
CA ASP A 60 5.76 -10.80 -1.40
C ASP A 60 5.64 -9.94 -2.67
N ASP A 61 5.71 -10.57 -3.82
CA ASP A 61 5.66 -9.88 -5.10
C ASP A 61 4.24 -9.39 -5.44
N GLU A 62 3.21 -10.03 -4.91
CA GLU A 62 1.81 -9.63 -5.07
C GLU A 62 1.53 -8.29 -4.37
N ASP A 63 2.10 -8.08 -3.18
CA ASP A 63 2.03 -6.81 -2.47
C ASP A 63 2.68 -5.68 -3.27
N TYR A 64 3.85 -5.94 -3.88
CA TYR A 64 4.52 -4.95 -4.74
C TYR A 64 3.74 -4.70 -6.03
N GLU A 65 3.11 -5.73 -6.61
CA GLU A 65 2.22 -5.57 -7.76
C GLU A 65 1.01 -4.70 -7.41
N TYR A 66 0.42 -4.92 -6.23
CA TYR A 66 -0.67 -4.07 -5.74
C TYR A 66 -0.24 -2.61 -5.63
N LEU A 67 0.90 -2.32 -5.01
CA LEU A 67 1.44 -0.95 -4.93
C LEU A 67 1.63 -0.32 -6.32
N ARG A 68 2.08 -1.10 -7.30
CA ARG A 68 2.26 -0.64 -8.69
C ARG A 68 0.92 -0.31 -9.34
N ARG A 69 -0.10 -1.16 -9.16
CA ARG A 69 -1.47 -0.89 -9.65
C ARG A 69 -2.07 0.38 -9.03
N MET A 70 -1.74 0.65 -7.78
CA MET A 70 -2.14 1.88 -7.08
C MET A 70 -1.35 3.12 -7.50
N GLY A 71 -0.42 2.98 -8.44
CA GLY A 71 0.38 4.09 -8.98
C GLY A 71 1.45 4.61 -8.02
N ILE A 72 1.81 3.85 -7.00
CA ILE A 72 2.86 4.25 -6.05
C ILE A 72 4.20 4.41 -6.79
N LYS A 73 4.87 5.52 -6.53
CA LYS A 73 6.20 5.85 -7.08
C LYS A 73 7.31 5.55 -6.07
N THR A 74 7.08 5.91 -4.83
CA THR A 74 8.10 5.82 -3.78
C THR A 74 7.66 4.91 -2.65
N HIS A 75 8.58 4.08 -2.20
CA HIS A 75 8.45 3.17 -1.09
C HIS A 75 9.29 3.67 0.08
N LEU A 76 8.67 4.26 1.10
CA LEU A 76 9.32 4.79 2.30
C LEU A 76 9.22 3.79 3.46
N ASN A 77 10.35 3.27 3.88
CA ASN A 77 10.46 2.29 4.95
C ASN A 77 10.99 2.90 6.25
N LEU A 78 10.21 2.82 7.33
CA LEU A 78 10.56 3.38 8.64
C LEU A 78 11.16 2.35 9.61
N ARG A 79 11.46 1.13 9.16
CA ARG A 79 12.01 0.12 10.05
C ARG A 79 13.51 0.27 10.22
N LYS A 80 13.98 0.19 11.47
CA LYS A 80 15.41 0.02 11.76
C LYS A 80 15.75 -1.47 11.61
N TYR A 81 16.66 -1.76 10.72
CA TYR A 81 17.12 -3.10 10.41
C TYR A 81 18.61 -3.27 10.72
N LEU A 82 19.03 -4.53 10.77
CA LEU A 82 20.41 -4.87 10.51
C LEU A 82 20.70 -4.67 9.01
N TRP A 83 21.89 -4.19 8.65
CA TRP A 83 22.23 -3.71 7.30
C TRP A 83 21.90 -4.71 6.17
N TRP A 84 21.99 -6.04 6.42
CA TRP A 84 21.69 -7.06 5.40
C TRP A 84 20.17 -7.22 5.15
N GLN A 85 19.34 -7.02 6.16
CA GLN A 85 17.89 -7.08 6.02
C GLN A 85 17.38 -5.89 5.22
N GLU A 86 17.91 -4.71 5.51
CA GLU A 86 17.58 -3.47 4.79
C GLU A 86 17.96 -3.58 3.32
N ARG A 87 19.19 -4.04 3.03
CA ARG A 87 19.66 -4.24 1.65
C ARG A 87 18.79 -5.21 0.84
N GLY A 88 18.24 -6.24 1.48
CA GLY A 88 17.31 -7.17 0.83
C GLY A 88 16.00 -6.49 0.40
N LEU A 89 15.43 -5.68 1.28
CA LEU A 89 14.20 -4.93 1.00
C LEU A 89 14.41 -3.85 -0.06
N HIS A 90 15.52 -3.13 0.02
CA HIS A 90 15.91 -2.14 -0.99
C HIS A 90 15.94 -2.76 -2.38
N LYS A 91 16.69 -3.86 -2.55
CA LYS A 91 16.78 -4.57 -3.83
C LYS A 91 15.42 -5.03 -4.37
N ARG A 92 14.54 -5.52 -3.49
CA ARG A 92 13.19 -5.94 -3.91
C ARG A 92 12.34 -4.77 -4.36
N ALA A 93 12.37 -3.66 -3.63
CA ALA A 93 11.64 -2.45 -4.01
C ALA A 93 12.13 -1.87 -5.33
N GLU A 94 13.45 -1.78 -5.54
CA GLU A 94 14.05 -1.33 -6.81
C GLU A 94 13.71 -2.28 -7.96
N ALA A 95 13.81 -3.60 -7.76
CA ALA A 95 13.46 -4.60 -8.77
C ALA A 95 11.97 -4.52 -9.16
N ALA A 96 11.10 -4.12 -8.23
CA ALA A 96 9.69 -3.85 -8.48
C ALA A 96 9.43 -2.46 -9.10
N GLY A 97 10.46 -1.64 -9.33
CA GLY A 97 10.38 -0.35 -10.03
C GLY A 97 10.10 0.86 -9.14
N PHE A 98 10.21 0.72 -7.81
CA PHE A 98 9.99 1.83 -6.88
C PHE A 98 11.26 2.61 -6.58
N LEU A 99 11.13 3.92 -6.37
CA LEU A 99 12.14 4.68 -5.64
C LEU A 99 12.10 4.21 -4.18
N TYR A 100 13.25 3.80 -3.66
CA TYR A 100 13.33 3.34 -2.28
C TYR A 100 13.93 4.40 -1.37
N ARG A 101 13.20 4.70 -0.29
CA ARG A 101 13.62 5.60 0.79
C ARG A 101 13.61 4.84 2.10
N HIS A 102 14.60 5.08 2.94
CA HIS A 102 14.73 4.38 4.21
C HIS A 102 15.17 5.32 5.32
N THR A 103 14.30 5.49 6.31
CA THR A 103 14.61 6.24 7.52
C THR A 103 14.31 5.38 8.74
N GLY A 104 15.34 4.71 9.26
CA GLY A 104 15.23 3.68 10.29
C GLY A 104 14.94 4.24 11.68
N MET A 105 13.67 4.30 12.08
CA MET A 105 13.25 4.74 13.41
C MET A 105 13.24 3.60 14.44
N PRO A 106 13.61 3.87 15.71
CA PRO A 106 13.53 2.89 16.80
C PRO A 106 12.06 2.58 17.19
N THR A 107 11.91 1.68 18.13
CA THR A 107 10.62 1.30 18.75
C THR A 107 10.80 1.12 20.24
N LEU A 108 9.71 0.81 20.93
CA LEU A 108 9.65 0.61 22.38
C LEU A 108 9.91 1.92 23.14
N TRP A 109 10.89 1.93 24.02
CA TRP A 109 11.19 3.08 24.89
C TRP A 109 12.11 4.11 24.25
N ASN A 110 12.65 3.84 23.06
CA ASN A 110 13.59 4.75 22.43
C ASN A 110 12.87 5.76 21.56
N GLU A 111 13.14 7.04 21.78
CA GLU A 111 12.68 8.10 20.89
C GLU A 111 13.46 8.06 19.57
N PRO A 112 12.82 8.35 18.43
CA PRO A 112 13.53 8.65 17.18
C PRO A 112 14.29 9.97 17.32
N LYS A 113 15.31 10.17 16.51
CA LYS A 113 16.05 11.43 16.46
C LYS A 113 15.36 12.45 15.56
N ASP A 114 15.46 13.73 15.90
CA ASP A 114 14.89 14.80 15.09
C ASP A 114 15.28 14.71 13.59
N PRO A 115 16.57 14.52 13.22
CA PRO A 115 16.94 14.42 11.81
C PRO A 115 16.27 13.25 11.07
N GLU A 116 16.09 12.09 11.71
CA GLU A 116 15.40 10.93 11.13
C GLU A 116 13.93 11.27 10.83
N VAL A 117 13.26 11.96 11.74
CA VAL A 117 11.85 12.33 11.59
C VAL A 117 11.67 13.45 10.57
N GLU A 118 12.53 14.47 10.58
CA GLU A 118 12.50 15.56 9.60
C GLU A 118 12.76 15.05 8.18
N GLU A 119 13.71 14.14 7.98
CA GLU A 119 13.94 13.49 6.68
C GLU A 119 12.68 12.78 6.19
N ALA A 120 12.08 11.94 7.04
CA ALA A 120 10.87 11.20 6.65
C ALA A 120 9.64 12.10 6.42
N LEU A 121 9.50 13.19 7.17
CA LEU A 121 8.45 14.19 6.94
C LEU A 121 8.68 14.95 5.64
N GLY A 122 9.93 15.31 5.35
CA GLY A 122 10.32 15.93 4.08
C GLY A 122 10.02 15.02 2.89
N ASP A 123 10.33 13.73 2.99
CA ASP A 123 9.99 12.73 1.96
C ASP A 123 8.48 12.65 1.71
N LEU A 124 7.65 12.71 2.76
CA LEU A 124 6.19 12.72 2.60
C LEU A 124 5.68 13.98 1.89
N ASP A 125 6.30 15.13 2.15
CA ASP A 125 5.86 16.43 1.61
C ASP A 125 6.44 16.74 0.24
N ASP A 126 7.47 16.01 -0.21
CA ASP A 126 8.11 16.23 -1.51
C ASP A 126 7.24 15.73 -2.68
N PRO A 127 6.70 16.65 -3.52
CA PRO A 127 5.86 16.27 -4.65
C PRO A 127 6.60 15.39 -5.67
N SER A 128 7.94 15.45 -5.72
CA SER A 128 8.74 14.64 -6.64
C SER A 128 8.77 13.16 -6.23
N LEU A 129 8.51 12.84 -4.97
CA LEU A 129 8.45 11.49 -4.43
C LEU A 129 7.02 10.89 -4.43
N GLN A 130 6.00 11.71 -4.64
CA GLN A 130 4.60 11.29 -4.62
C GLN A 130 4.17 10.63 -5.94
N PRO A 131 3.21 9.69 -5.96
CA PRO A 131 2.58 9.07 -4.79
C PRO A 131 3.54 8.20 -3.96
N ILE A 132 3.56 8.40 -2.64
CA ILE A 132 4.46 7.73 -1.71
C ILE A 132 3.70 6.79 -0.78
N TYR A 133 4.24 5.57 -0.61
CA TYR A 133 3.75 4.58 0.34
C TYR A 133 4.67 4.48 1.54
N VAL A 134 4.20 4.88 2.72
CA VAL A 134 4.97 4.82 3.95
C VAL A 134 4.54 3.66 4.83
N HIS A 135 5.51 2.91 5.32
CA HIS A 135 5.25 1.77 6.18
C HIS A 135 6.32 1.54 7.24
N CYS A 136 5.94 0.80 8.28
CA CYS A 136 6.86 0.09 9.17
C CYS A 136 6.58 -1.42 9.08
N ARG A 137 6.68 -2.17 10.16
CA ARG A 137 6.32 -3.60 10.12
C ARG A 137 4.80 -3.81 10.01
N LEU A 138 4.03 -3.17 10.88
CA LEU A 138 2.58 -3.35 11.02
C LEU A 138 1.78 -2.10 10.61
N GLY A 139 2.44 -1.03 10.15
CA GLY A 139 1.78 0.22 9.82
C GLY A 139 1.16 0.98 11.00
N LYS A 140 1.42 0.56 12.24
CA LYS A 140 0.76 1.04 13.45
C LYS A 140 1.52 2.17 14.15
N ASP A 141 2.71 1.84 14.68
CA ASP A 141 3.41 2.72 15.63
C ASP A 141 4.25 3.80 14.96
N ARG A 142 5.39 3.45 14.32
CA ARG A 142 6.27 4.40 13.61
C ARG A 142 5.53 5.14 12.49
N THR A 143 4.80 4.39 11.67
CA THR A 143 3.97 4.96 10.60
C THR A 143 2.87 5.84 11.17
N GLY A 144 2.24 5.42 12.27
CA GLY A 144 1.20 6.20 12.95
C GLY A 144 1.74 7.51 13.50
N MET A 145 2.89 7.48 14.21
CA MET A 145 3.55 8.68 14.72
C MET A 145 3.91 9.65 13.59
N LEU A 146 4.56 9.16 12.53
CA LEU A 146 4.98 10.02 11.42
C LEU A 146 3.77 10.66 10.73
N VAL A 147 2.72 9.90 10.46
CA VAL A 147 1.48 10.42 9.85
C VAL A 147 0.80 11.42 10.79
N ALA A 148 0.74 11.15 12.10
CA ALA A 148 0.17 12.09 13.06
C ALA A 148 0.94 13.41 13.10
N LEU A 149 2.27 13.37 13.06
CA LEU A 149 3.10 14.60 12.94
C LEU A 149 2.84 15.31 11.61
N TYR A 150 2.74 14.59 10.49
CA TYR A 150 2.38 15.19 9.19
C TYR A 150 1.02 15.90 9.23
N ARG A 151 0.00 15.26 9.85
CA ARG A 151 -1.32 15.87 10.06
C ARG A 151 -1.23 17.20 10.78
N VAL A 152 -0.46 17.26 11.88
CA VAL A 152 -0.32 18.47 12.69
C VAL A 152 0.50 19.54 11.97
N LEU A 153 1.69 19.19 11.50
CA LEU A 153 2.68 20.15 11.00
C LEU A 153 2.31 20.70 9.61
N TYR A 154 1.82 19.85 8.72
CA TYR A 154 1.56 20.20 7.31
C TYR A 154 0.07 20.41 7.03
N GLN A 155 -0.81 19.62 7.63
CA GLN A 155 -2.25 19.72 7.40
C GLN A 155 -3.01 20.53 8.47
N LYS A 156 -2.30 21.03 9.49
CA LYS A 156 -2.86 21.90 10.55
C LYS A 156 -3.96 21.25 11.40
N TRP A 157 -3.92 19.94 11.54
CA TRP A 157 -4.79 19.26 12.48
C TRP A 157 -4.40 19.59 13.92
N ASN A 158 -5.40 19.56 14.82
CA ASN A 158 -5.07 19.61 16.25
C ASN A 158 -4.41 18.29 16.70
N GLY A 159 -3.57 18.38 17.72
CA GLY A 159 -2.79 17.23 18.20
C GLY A 159 -3.67 16.07 18.69
N CYS A 160 -4.82 16.34 19.30
CA CYS A 160 -5.73 15.31 19.78
C CYS A 160 -6.40 14.53 18.62
N SER A 161 -6.79 15.21 17.55
CA SER A 161 -7.36 14.55 16.37
C SER A 161 -6.31 13.64 15.71
N ALA A 162 -5.07 14.11 15.58
CA ALA A 162 -3.98 13.32 15.02
C ALA A 162 -3.64 12.11 15.90
N TRP A 163 -3.64 12.28 17.23
CA TRP A 163 -3.46 11.18 18.17
C TRP A 163 -4.59 10.15 18.09
N LYS A 164 -5.84 10.57 18.01
CA LYS A 164 -7.00 9.67 17.87
C LYS A 164 -6.93 8.88 16.56
N GLU A 165 -6.56 9.54 15.44
CA GLU A 165 -6.28 8.84 14.19
C GLU A 165 -5.18 7.79 14.37
N TRP A 166 -4.03 8.14 14.95
CA TRP A 166 -2.95 7.18 15.20
C TRP A 166 -3.43 5.98 16.02
N LYS A 167 -4.13 6.21 17.14
CA LYS A 167 -4.69 5.13 17.97
C LYS A 167 -5.64 4.22 17.21
N SER A 168 -6.46 4.75 16.32
CA SER A 168 -7.42 3.96 15.54
C SER A 168 -6.76 2.92 14.63
N PHE A 169 -5.48 3.13 14.27
CA PHE A 169 -4.66 2.16 13.54
C PHE A 169 -4.01 1.10 14.45
N GLY A 170 -4.32 1.08 15.74
CA GLY A 170 -3.86 0.07 16.68
C GLY A 170 -2.47 0.35 17.26
N TYR A 171 -2.23 1.60 17.68
CA TYR A 171 -1.07 1.96 18.49
C TYR A 171 -0.89 0.98 19.65
N LEU A 172 0.36 0.57 19.87
CA LEU A 172 0.72 -0.37 20.92
C LEU A 172 1.23 0.40 22.16
N PRO A 173 0.53 0.31 23.32
CA PRO A 173 0.82 1.16 24.50
C PRO A 173 2.25 1.08 25.06
N TRP A 174 2.97 0.01 24.76
CA TRP A 174 4.37 -0.15 25.16
C TRP A 174 5.40 0.52 24.24
N ASN A 175 4.95 1.26 23.20
CA ASN A 175 5.82 2.09 22.36
C ASN A 175 5.91 3.54 22.89
N ASP A 176 6.17 3.70 24.19
CA ASP A 176 6.18 5.01 24.83
C ASP A 176 7.16 6.00 24.21
N GLY A 177 8.33 5.54 23.75
CA GLY A 177 9.30 6.43 23.11
C GLY A 177 8.76 7.17 21.88
N LEU A 178 7.87 6.56 21.10
CA LEU A 178 7.23 7.22 19.95
C LEU A 178 6.15 8.22 20.41
N LYS A 179 5.37 7.86 21.42
CA LYS A 179 4.36 8.74 22.03
C LYS A 179 5.02 9.97 22.66
N ASP A 180 6.04 9.75 23.48
CA ASP A 180 6.77 10.81 24.16
C ASP A 180 7.44 11.78 23.17
N TYR A 181 7.97 11.22 22.07
CA TYR A 181 8.50 12.03 20.97
C TYR A 181 7.42 12.89 20.31
N PHE A 182 6.25 12.31 20.00
CA PHE A 182 5.11 13.04 19.43
C PHE A 182 4.69 14.21 20.34
N GLU A 183 4.48 13.96 21.62
CA GLU A 183 4.13 15.00 22.59
C GLU A 183 5.20 16.11 22.68
N LYS A 184 6.46 15.70 22.77
CA LYS A 184 7.62 16.62 22.82
C LYS A 184 7.68 17.52 21.58
N ARG A 185 7.39 16.97 20.39
CA ARG A 185 7.35 17.74 19.13
C ARG A 185 6.21 18.76 19.15
N LEU A 186 5.03 18.38 19.62
CA LEU A 186 3.89 19.29 19.70
C LEU A 186 4.13 20.42 20.72
N ARG A 187 4.76 20.12 21.84
CA ARG A 187 5.13 21.12 22.85
C ARG A 187 6.16 22.16 22.37
N LYS A 188 6.91 21.87 21.32
CA LYS A 188 7.99 22.71 20.78
C LYS A 188 7.68 23.38 19.46
N ALA A 189 6.54 23.10 18.84
CA ALA A 189 6.21 23.59 17.51
C ALA A 189 5.35 24.88 17.58
N PRO A 190 5.95 26.07 17.64
CA PRO A 190 5.20 27.33 17.56
C PRO A 190 4.55 27.41 16.17
N GLY A 191 3.26 27.74 16.13
CA GLY A 191 2.49 27.89 14.89
C GLY A 191 1.63 26.69 14.48
N ILE A 192 1.54 25.65 15.28
CA ILE A 192 0.44 24.68 15.18
C ILE A 192 -0.82 25.30 15.79
N THR A 193 -1.98 24.94 15.25
CA THR A 193 -3.28 25.57 15.53
C THR A 193 -3.64 25.55 17.03
N ASP A 194 -3.17 24.52 17.77
CA ASP A 194 -3.44 24.32 19.19
C ASP A 194 -2.13 24.15 19.97
N PHE A 195 -1.19 25.10 19.80
CA PHE A 195 0.07 25.04 20.54
C PHE A 195 -0.20 25.03 22.05
N ASP A 196 0.10 23.91 22.68
CA ASP A 196 0.08 23.76 24.14
C ASP A 196 1.46 23.28 24.61
N PRO A 197 2.22 24.12 25.34
CA PRO A 197 3.52 23.72 25.91
C PRO A 197 3.40 22.59 26.94
N LYS A 198 2.17 22.24 27.36
CA LYS A 198 1.85 21.14 28.26
C LYS A 198 1.04 20.04 27.55
N PHE A 199 1.15 19.95 26.21
CA PHE A 199 0.42 18.94 25.43
C PHE A 199 0.72 17.55 25.98
N ASP A 200 -0.35 16.79 26.22
CA ASP A 200 -0.35 15.44 26.75
C ASP A 200 -1.51 14.68 26.12
N VAL A 201 -1.22 13.57 25.46
CA VAL A 201 -2.22 12.75 24.78
C VAL A 201 -3.26 12.16 25.74
N GLY A 202 -2.93 11.98 27.03
CA GLY A 202 -3.89 11.56 28.05
C GLY A 202 -5.08 12.51 28.25
N ARG A 203 -4.95 13.76 27.82
CA ARG A 203 -6.05 14.73 27.79
C ARG A 203 -6.99 14.54 26.61
N CYS A 204 -6.51 13.91 25.54
CA CYS A 204 -7.26 13.70 24.31
C CYS A 204 -8.33 12.59 24.44
N ASP A 205 -8.24 11.77 25.46
CA ASP A 205 -9.10 10.60 25.71
C ASP A 205 -10.24 10.88 26.70
N ARG A 206 -10.30 12.12 27.19
CA ARG A 206 -11.35 12.62 28.10
C ARG A 206 -12.49 13.23 27.36
#